data_dc00d750a1fdd66866fa192793335750
#
_entry.id   dc00d750a1fdd66866fa192793335750
#
_cell.length_a   1.000
_cell.length_b   1.000
_cell.length_c   1.000
_cell.angle_alpha   90.00
_cell.angle_beta   90.00
_cell.angle_gamma   90.00
#
_symmetry.space_group_name_H-M   'P 1'
#
loop_
_entity.id
_entity.type
_entity.pdbx_description
1 polymer ?
#
loop_
_entity_poly.entity_id
_entity_poly.type
_entity_poly.pdbx_seq_one_letter_code
_entity_poly.pdbx_strand_id
1 'polypeptide(L)'
;MIILVINCGSSSIKYQLLDMKSDDVFDVIAKGIAEKIGLPAGILQYAPTGKDKIVTDVPIPDHKVGMQLILSALTDKNTGVLKSLEDIEAVGHRIVQGGDFFSGSVLVNDDVLGKIEFCADFAPLHNPAHLLGIRAMQEVLPSVPQVVTFDTAFHQTMPAYAYMYGLPYEYYEKYRVRRYGAHGTSHQFVAGVGAKLAGLDINNSKIITCHLGAGSSICAIQNGKCVDTSMGFTPLEGMIMGTRVGNIDANAVLYLEKKLGVNPDEMTNILNRKSGFLGISTKTSDARELDELANNGDPKAKLVFKKYTYDIIKNIGSYIAAMNGVDLIIFTGGIGEHNSRLRRRVLENFSFLGLKVDYEANVAFGEDAIITTEDSKVKAALICTNEELVIARDTMHLVLENQE
;
A
#
# COMPACT_ATOMS: atom_id res chain seq x y z
N MET A 1 0.76 -23.49 9.35
CA MET A 1 1.81 -22.62 9.92
C MET A 1 1.15 -21.35 10.45
N ILE A 2 1.35 -21.06 11.73
CA ILE A 2 0.80 -19.86 12.38
C ILE A 2 1.77 -18.69 12.15
N ILE A 3 1.33 -17.70 11.41
CA ILE A 3 2.13 -16.53 11.01
C ILE A 3 1.53 -15.25 11.56
N LEU A 4 2.33 -14.47 12.27
CA LEU A 4 1.98 -13.12 12.70
C LEU A 4 2.49 -12.10 11.67
N VAL A 5 1.58 -11.43 10.98
CA VAL A 5 1.91 -10.35 10.04
C VAL A 5 1.81 -9.01 10.73
N ILE A 6 2.84 -8.17 10.55
CA ILE A 6 2.98 -6.88 11.23
C ILE A 6 3.25 -5.77 10.22
N ASN A 7 2.55 -4.66 10.40
CA ASN A 7 2.76 -3.42 9.68
C ASN A 7 2.94 -2.27 10.69
N CYS A 8 4.19 -1.88 10.94
CA CYS A 8 4.56 -0.81 11.86
C CYS A 8 4.52 0.56 11.17
N GLY A 9 3.65 1.45 11.66
CA GLY A 9 3.71 2.87 11.35
C GLY A 9 4.39 3.67 12.46
N SER A 10 4.61 4.97 12.26
CA SER A 10 5.25 5.85 13.25
C SER A 10 4.50 5.94 14.59
N SER A 11 3.18 5.76 14.59
CA SER A 11 2.32 5.85 15.78
C SER A 11 1.29 4.72 15.88
N SER A 12 1.47 3.64 15.11
CA SER A 12 0.54 2.50 15.11
C SER A 12 1.23 1.21 14.68
N ILE A 13 0.71 0.08 15.16
CA ILE A 13 1.08 -1.26 14.73
C ILE A 13 -0.18 -1.99 14.34
N LYS A 14 -0.38 -2.24 13.06
CA LYS A 14 -1.42 -3.15 12.57
C LYS A 14 -0.89 -4.56 12.54
N TYR A 15 -1.73 -5.52 12.89
CA TYR A 15 -1.34 -6.92 12.89
C TYR A 15 -2.48 -7.84 12.45
N GLN A 16 -2.10 -8.99 11.90
CA GLN A 16 -2.99 -10.09 11.58
C GLN A 16 -2.30 -11.41 11.89
N LEU A 17 -3.00 -12.31 12.56
CA LEU A 17 -2.55 -13.67 12.83
C LEU A 17 -3.28 -14.61 11.87
N LEU A 18 -2.53 -15.35 11.06
CA LEU A 18 -3.04 -16.27 10.07
C LEU A 18 -2.57 -17.69 10.35
N ASP A 19 -3.44 -18.66 10.13
CA ASP A 19 -3.07 -20.07 10.02
C ASP A 19 -3.01 -20.47 8.54
N MET A 20 -1.80 -20.49 8.00
CA MET A 20 -1.52 -20.83 6.61
C MET A 20 -1.45 -22.33 6.43
N LYS A 21 -2.30 -22.90 5.56
CA LYS A 21 -2.29 -24.32 5.14
C LYS A 21 -1.60 -24.48 3.80
N SER A 22 -1.84 -23.52 2.89
CA SER A 22 -1.24 -23.38 1.58
C SER A 22 -1.44 -21.95 1.10
N ASP A 23 -1.01 -21.62 -0.11
CA ASP A 23 -1.17 -20.28 -0.70
C ASP A 23 -2.63 -19.82 -0.77
N ASP A 24 -3.54 -20.75 -1.07
CA ASP A 24 -4.97 -20.44 -1.27
C ASP A 24 -5.85 -20.90 -0.10
N VAL A 25 -5.30 -21.59 0.90
CA VAL A 25 -6.06 -22.12 2.05
C VAL A 25 -5.45 -21.57 3.34
N PHE A 26 -6.18 -20.68 3.98
CA PHE A 26 -5.75 -20.03 5.21
C PHE A 26 -6.96 -19.61 6.05
N ASP A 27 -6.74 -19.45 7.34
CA ASP A 27 -7.71 -18.89 8.27
C ASP A 27 -7.14 -17.64 8.94
N VAL A 28 -7.88 -16.55 8.95
CA VAL A 28 -7.56 -15.39 9.78
C VAL A 28 -8.01 -15.69 11.20
N ILE A 29 -7.07 -15.87 12.13
CA ILE A 29 -7.34 -16.23 13.52
C ILE A 29 -7.69 -14.99 14.34
N ALA A 30 -6.94 -13.91 14.15
CA ALA A 30 -7.18 -12.63 14.81
C ALA A 30 -6.57 -11.49 14.01
N LYS A 31 -7.10 -10.27 14.21
CA LYS A 31 -6.52 -9.04 13.68
C LYS A 31 -6.69 -7.89 14.66
N GLY A 32 -5.90 -6.84 14.50
CA GLY A 32 -6.04 -5.67 15.34
C GLY A 32 -5.07 -4.56 15.03
N ILE A 33 -5.07 -3.58 15.91
CA ILE A 33 -4.20 -2.42 15.81
C ILE A 33 -3.88 -1.86 17.20
N ALA A 34 -2.63 -1.53 17.43
CA ALA A 34 -2.21 -0.65 18.52
C ALA A 34 -2.01 0.76 17.95
N GLU A 35 -2.71 1.74 18.50
CA GLU A 35 -2.73 3.11 17.98
C GLU A 35 -2.29 4.12 19.03
N LYS A 36 -1.91 5.32 18.57
CA LYS A 36 -1.45 6.43 19.40
C LYS A 36 -0.20 6.09 20.22
N ILE A 37 0.71 5.31 19.63
CA ILE A 37 2.00 4.97 20.24
C ILE A 37 2.80 6.25 20.47
N GLY A 38 3.39 6.37 21.65
CA GLY A 38 4.14 7.56 22.07
C GLY A 38 3.27 8.72 22.57
N LEU A 39 1.94 8.57 22.59
CA LEU A 39 1.01 9.55 23.13
C LEU A 39 0.50 9.13 24.54
N PRO A 40 0.00 10.08 25.35
CA PRO A 40 -0.45 9.80 26.74
C PRO A 40 -1.55 8.74 26.84
N ALA A 41 -2.39 8.60 25.82
CA ALA A 41 -3.47 7.63 25.77
C ALA A 41 -3.36 6.79 24.49
N GLY A 42 -2.88 5.55 24.63
CA GLY A 42 -2.86 4.56 23.56
C GLY A 42 -4.16 3.77 23.49
N ILE A 43 -4.39 3.10 22.37
CA ILE A 43 -5.56 2.25 22.15
C ILE A 43 -5.10 0.92 21.57
N LEU A 44 -5.43 -0.19 22.22
CA LEU A 44 -5.28 -1.53 21.66
C LEU A 44 -6.64 -2.03 21.17
N GLN A 45 -6.75 -2.37 19.91
CA GLN A 45 -7.90 -3.05 19.33
C GLN A 45 -7.50 -4.48 19.00
N TYR A 46 -8.27 -5.44 19.48
CA TYR A 46 -8.10 -6.87 19.26
C TYR A 46 -9.41 -7.48 18.78
N ALA A 47 -9.40 -8.14 17.65
CA ALA A 47 -10.57 -8.76 17.03
C ALA A 47 -10.26 -10.23 16.70
N PRO A 48 -10.51 -11.16 17.62
CA PRO A 48 -10.46 -12.59 17.35
C PRO A 48 -11.60 -12.99 16.41
N THR A 49 -11.34 -13.87 15.47
CA THR A 49 -12.33 -14.30 14.48
C THR A 49 -13.50 -15.02 15.18
N GLY A 50 -14.71 -14.64 14.82
CA GLY A 50 -15.93 -15.22 15.39
C GLY A 50 -16.31 -14.71 16.78
N LYS A 51 -15.61 -13.71 17.32
CA LYS A 51 -15.89 -13.08 18.62
C LYS A 51 -16.00 -11.56 18.49
N ASP A 52 -16.55 -10.91 19.50
CA ASP A 52 -16.63 -9.46 19.56
C ASP A 52 -15.24 -8.81 19.63
N LYS A 53 -15.12 -7.67 18.98
CA LYS A 53 -13.91 -6.84 19.01
C LYS A 53 -13.74 -6.23 20.41
N ILE A 54 -12.56 -6.35 20.95
CA ILE A 54 -12.13 -5.77 22.22
C ILE A 54 -11.34 -4.50 21.95
N VAL A 55 -11.69 -3.40 22.61
CA VAL A 55 -11.00 -2.13 22.56
C VAL A 55 -10.57 -1.77 23.98
N THR A 56 -9.27 -1.52 24.16
CA THR A 56 -8.69 -1.22 25.47
C THR A 56 -7.90 0.07 25.38
N ASP A 57 -8.25 1.04 26.21
CA ASP A 57 -7.42 2.23 26.44
C ASP A 57 -6.27 1.88 27.36
N VAL A 58 -5.04 1.97 26.87
CA VAL A 58 -3.84 1.58 27.60
C VAL A 58 -2.66 2.42 27.15
N PRO A 59 -1.77 2.87 28.08
CA PRO A 59 -0.55 3.58 27.68
C PRO A 59 0.33 2.70 26.79
N ILE A 60 0.74 3.23 25.63
CA ILE A 60 1.67 2.57 24.71
C ILE A 60 2.83 3.54 24.45
N PRO A 61 3.85 3.57 25.33
CA PRO A 61 4.92 4.56 25.23
C PRO A 61 5.81 4.36 23.99
N ASP A 62 5.96 3.12 23.53
CA ASP A 62 6.80 2.78 22.39
C ASP A 62 6.30 1.51 21.65
N HIS A 63 6.95 1.18 20.56
CA HIS A 63 6.61 0.01 19.73
C HIS A 63 6.86 -1.32 20.46
N LYS A 64 7.85 -1.38 21.36
CA LYS A 64 8.13 -2.60 22.13
C LYS A 64 6.96 -2.94 23.06
N VAL A 65 6.47 -1.96 23.80
CA VAL A 65 5.27 -2.12 24.63
C VAL A 65 4.05 -2.44 23.79
N GLY A 66 3.90 -1.80 22.63
CA GLY A 66 2.84 -2.12 21.68
C GLY A 66 2.85 -3.59 21.24
N MET A 67 4.02 -4.13 20.89
CA MET A 67 4.18 -5.55 20.55
C MET A 67 3.86 -6.48 21.73
N GLN A 68 4.35 -6.16 22.92
CA GLN A 68 4.05 -6.94 24.12
C GLN A 68 2.54 -7.00 24.42
N LEU A 69 1.84 -5.89 24.27
CA LEU A 69 0.39 -5.82 24.45
C LEU A 69 -0.36 -6.66 23.40
N ILE A 70 0.07 -6.62 22.15
CA ILE A 70 -0.49 -7.45 21.08
C ILE A 70 -0.31 -8.93 21.42
N LEU A 71 0.91 -9.36 21.75
CA LEU A 71 1.20 -10.75 22.11
C LEU A 71 0.45 -11.21 23.36
N SER A 72 0.32 -10.32 24.35
CA SER A 72 -0.47 -10.59 25.55
C SER A 72 -1.96 -10.77 25.24
N ALA A 73 -2.53 -9.99 24.32
CA ALA A 73 -3.91 -10.16 23.89
C ALA A 73 -4.13 -11.47 23.12
N LEU A 74 -3.16 -11.87 22.29
CA LEU A 74 -3.24 -13.13 21.55
C LEU A 74 -3.18 -14.37 22.46
N THR A 75 -2.52 -14.29 23.61
CA THR A 75 -2.32 -15.38 24.57
C THR A 75 -3.12 -15.22 25.88
N ASP A 76 -4.04 -14.26 25.96
CA ASP A 76 -4.88 -14.06 27.14
C ASP A 76 -5.72 -15.30 27.44
N LYS A 77 -5.82 -15.68 28.72
CA LYS A 77 -6.49 -16.92 29.16
C LYS A 77 -7.98 -16.99 28.80
N ASN A 78 -8.65 -15.85 28.70
CA ASN A 78 -10.11 -15.78 28.50
C ASN A 78 -10.46 -15.43 27.04
N THR A 79 -9.71 -14.55 26.41
CA THR A 79 -10.01 -13.95 25.11
C THR A 79 -9.00 -14.32 24.02
N GLY A 80 -7.84 -14.83 24.41
CA GLY A 80 -6.77 -15.20 23.50
C GLY A 80 -7.13 -16.33 22.53
N VAL A 81 -6.40 -16.42 21.47
CA VAL A 81 -6.55 -17.42 20.38
C VAL A 81 -5.36 -18.38 20.33
N LEU A 82 -4.28 -18.09 21.02
CA LEU A 82 -3.10 -18.93 21.16
C LEU A 82 -2.99 -19.48 22.59
N LYS A 83 -2.41 -20.67 22.73
CA LYS A 83 -2.11 -21.25 24.05
C LYS A 83 -0.85 -20.68 24.65
N SER A 84 0.15 -20.43 23.81
CA SER A 84 1.42 -19.82 24.17
C SER A 84 2.01 -19.05 22.98
N LEU A 85 3.05 -18.25 23.24
CA LEU A 85 3.79 -17.55 22.17
C LEU A 85 4.57 -18.54 21.27
N GLU A 86 4.84 -19.74 21.74
CA GLU A 86 5.50 -20.80 20.97
C GLU A 86 4.63 -21.32 19.83
N ASP A 87 3.32 -21.05 19.85
CA ASP A 87 2.43 -21.37 18.75
C ASP A 87 2.69 -20.50 17.51
N ILE A 88 3.39 -19.35 17.64
CA ILE A 88 3.78 -18.50 16.50
C ILE A 88 5.03 -19.08 15.85
N GLU A 89 4.87 -19.57 14.62
CA GLU A 89 5.95 -20.28 13.90
C GLU A 89 6.79 -19.31 13.05
N ALA A 90 6.24 -18.16 12.62
CA ALA A 90 6.96 -17.14 11.87
C ALA A 90 6.33 -15.75 12.03
N VAL A 91 7.12 -14.70 11.73
CA VAL A 91 6.64 -13.30 11.68
C VAL A 91 6.96 -12.69 10.33
N GLY A 92 5.95 -12.12 9.67
CA GLY A 92 6.10 -11.35 8.44
C GLY A 92 5.97 -9.85 8.71
N HIS A 93 6.89 -9.05 8.16
CA HIS A 93 6.88 -7.59 8.30
C HIS A 93 6.73 -6.91 6.95
N ARG A 94 5.89 -5.89 6.87
CA ARG A 94 5.85 -4.96 5.74
C ARG A 94 6.93 -3.90 5.89
N ILE A 95 7.68 -3.65 4.81
CA ILE A 95 8.67 -2.58 4.68
C ILE A 95 8.32 -1.72 3.47
N VAL A 96 8.24 -0.40 3.66
CA VAL A 96 7.86 0.51 2.56
C VAL A 96 8.99 0.63 1.55
N GLN A 97 10.25 0.79 1.98
CA GLN A 97 11.36 1.07 1.07
C GLN A 97 12.48 0.05 1.23
N GLY A 98 12.74 -0.71 0.16
CA GLY A 98 13.82 -1.69 0.06
C GLY A 98 14.97 -1.24 -0.87
N GLY A 99 14.88 -0.05 -1.45
CA GLY A 99 15.84 0.39 -2.46
C GLY A 99 15.82 -0.49 -3.70
N ASP A 100 16.97 -0.63 -4.32
CA ASP A 100 17.25 -1.59 -5.39
C ASP A 100 18.00 -2.84 -4.85
N PHE A 101 18.00 -3.02 -3.52
CA PHE A 101 18.62 -4.17 -2.87
C PHE A 101 17.75 -5.42 -2.90
N PHE A 102 16.43 -5.27 -2.97
CA PHE A 102 15.49 -6.36 -2.80
C PHE A 102 14.48 -6.40 -3.95
N SER A 103 14.43 -7.53 -4.64
CA SER A 103 13.44 -7.82 -5.69
C SER A 103 12.34 -8.80 -5.23
N GLY A 104 12.33 -9.17 -3.95
CA GLY A 104 11.37 -10.06 -3.30
C GLY A 104 11.49 -9.98 -1.79
N SER A 105 10.71 -10.78 -1.09
CA SER A 105 10.78 -10.93 0.36
C SER A 105 12.03 -11.71 0.76
N VAL A 106 12.56 -11.45 1.96
CA VAL A 106 13.77 -12.11 2.46
C VAL A 106 13.70 -12.38 3.97
N LEU A 107 14.43 -13.40 4.45
CA LEU A 107 14.64 -13.64 5.88
C LEU A 107 15.47 -12.50 6.50
N VAL A 108 15.09 -12.09 7.70
CA VAL A 108 15.78 -11.03 8.44
C VAL A 108 17.14 -11.52 8.93
N ASN A 109 18.17 -10.74 8.66
CA ASN A 109 19.52 -10.86 9.21
C ASN A 109 20.18 -9.48 9.30
N ASP A 110 21.39 -9.38 9.83
CA ASP A 110 22.07 -8.10 10.03
C ASP A 110 22.32 -7.34 8.72
N ASP A 111 22.64 -8.00 7.62
CA ASP A 111 22.84 -7.38 6.30
C ASP A 111 21.52 -6.78 5.79
N VAL A 112 20.41 -7.50 5.94
CA VAL A 112 19.06 -7.02 5.57
C VAL A 112 18.69 -5.80 6.41
N LEU A 113 18.91 -5.83 7.73
CA LEU A 113 18.63 -4.70 8.61
C LEU A 113 19.47 -3.48 8.23
N GLY A 114 20.75 -3.66 7.94
CA GLY A 114 21.64 -2.57 7.47
C GLY A 114 21.17 -1.93 6.18
N LYS A 115 20.68 -2.72 5.21
CA LYS A 115 20.12 -2.22 3.95
C LYS A 115 18.79 -1.47 4.15
N ILE A 116 17.92 -1.94 5.05
CA ILE A 116 16.67 -1.23 5.42
C ILE A 116 17.00 0.10 6.11
N GLU A 117 18.01 0.13 6.97
CA GLU A 117 18.49 1.34 7.64
C GLU A 117 19.06 2.34 6.62
N PHE A 118 19.88 1.90 5.67
CA PHE A 118 20.34 2.74 4.55
C PHE A 118 19.16 3.35 3.78
N CYS A 119 18.11 2.58 3.53
CA CYS A 119 16.92 3.07 2.82
C CYS A 119 16.04 4.00 3.68
N ALA A 120 16.34 4.22 4.96
CA ALA A 120 15.61 5.16 5.81
C ALA A 120 15.72 6.61 5.29
N ASP A 121 16.82 6.97 4.64
CA ASP A 121 16.98 8.28 4.00
C ASP A 121 15.96 8.52 2.87
N PHE A 122 15.51 7.44 2.20
CA PHE A 122 14.49 7.50 1.14
C PHE A 122 13.06 7.43 1.69
N ALA A 123 12.89 6.90 2.90
CA ALA A 123 11.60 6.72 3.56
C ALA A 123 11.64 7.11 5.05
N PRO A 124 12.02 8.36 5.39
CA PRO A 124 12.25 8.78 6.78
C PRO A 124 10.98 8.72 7.64
N LEU A 125 9.80 8.72 7.01
CA LEU A 125 8.51 8.62 7.71
C LEU A 125 8.08 7.17 8.00
N HIS A 126 8.77 6.16 7.43
CA HIS A 126 8.33 4.76 7.45
C HIS A 126 9.41 3.80 7.96
N ASN A 127 10.56 3.71 7.28
CA ASN A 127 11.59 2.71 7.56
C ASN A 127 12.12 2.70 9.01
N PRO A 128 12.33 3.86 9.68
CA PRO A 128 12.73 3.84 11.08
C PRO A 128 11.72 3.12 12.00
N ALA A 129 10.41 3.31 11.77
CA ALA A 129 9.37 2.64 12.54
C ALA A 129 9.33 1.13 12.24
N HIS A 130 9.56 0.74 10.99
CA HIS A 130 9.64 -0.67 10.60
C HIS A 130 10.80 -1.38 11.30
N LEU A 131 12.00 -0.77 11.32
CA LEU A 131 13.16 -1.31 12.04
C LEU A 131 12.90 -1.47 13.54
N LEU A 132 12.26 -0.48 14.17
CA LEU A 132 11.85 -0.59 15.57
C LEU A 132 10.91 -1.79 15.79
N GLY A 133 9.96 -2.01 14.88
CA GLY A 133 9.06 -3.16 14.92
C GLY A 133 9.79 -4.50 14.82
N ILE A 134 10.70 -4.65 13.85
CA ILE A 134 11.49 -5.87 13.68
C ILE A 134 12.34 -6.14 14.93
N ARG A 135 13.10 -5.14 15.42
CA ARG A 135 13.94 -5.27 16.60
C ARG A 135 13.12 -5.61 17.86
N ALA A 136 11.95 -4.99 18.03
CA ALA A 136 11.04 -5.32 19.13
C ALA A 136 10.60 -6.78 19.08
N MET A 137 10.27 -7.31 17.89
CA MET A 137 9.89 -8.71 17.71
C MET A 137 11.09 -9.66 17.93
N GLN A 138 12.29 -9.32 17.50
CA GLN A 138 13.51 -10.10 17.80
C GLN A 138 13.75 -10.23 19.31
N GLU A 139 13.46 -9.18 20.10
CA GLU A 139 13.61 -9.23 21.55
C GLU A 139 12.54 -10.09 22.25
N VAL A 140 11.29 -10.08 21.73
CA VAL A 140 10.16 -10.77 22.40
C VAL A 140 10.01 -12.20 21.92
N LEU A 141 10.36 -12.48 20.65
CA LEU A 141 10.33 -13.81 20.02
C LEU A 141 11.69 -14.13 19.36
N PRO A 142 12.77 -14.30 20.14
CA PRO A 142 14.13 -14.39 19.61
C PRO A 142 14.41 -15.65 18.77
N SER A 143 13.64 -16.71 18.94
CA SER A 143 13.79 -17.98 18.21
C SER A 143 12.88 -18.09 16.98
N VAL A 144 11.95 -17.16 16.78
CA VAL A 144 10.99 -17.21 15.68
C VAL A 144 11.58 -16.54 14.43
N PRO A 145 11.61 -17.23 13.27
CA PRO A 145 12.10 -16.64 12.04
C PRO A 145 11.25 -15.46 11.60
N GLN A 146 11.91 -14.42 11.13
CA GLN A 146 11.25 -13.20 10.66
C GLN A 146 11.56 -12.96 9.19
N VAL A 147 10.55 -12.56 8.43
CA VAL A 147 10.62 -12.23 6.99
C VAL A 147 10.18 -10.79 6.78
N VAL A 148 10.84 -10.11 5.87
CA VAL A 148 10.47 -8.76 5.44
C VAL A 148 10.01 -8.78 3.99
N THR A 149 8.89 -8.12 3.72
CA THR A 149 8.28 -7.95 2.39
C THR A 149 8.28 -6.47 2.05
N PHE A 150 8.77 -6.12 0.86
CA PHE A 150 8.99 -4.73 0.48
C PHE A 150 7.94 -4.22 -0.52
N ASP A 151 7.34 -3.08 -0.24
CA ASP A 151 6.42 -2.40 -1.18
C ASP A 151 7.06 -2.06 -2.52
N THR A 152 8.38 -1.89 -2.55
CA THR A 152 9.16 -1.55 -3.75
C THR A 152 9.61 -2.77 -4.56
N ALA A 153 9.56 -4.00 -4.00
CA ALA A 153 10.14 -5.18 -4.63
C ALA A 153 9.48 -5.53 -5.97
N PHE A 154 8.17 -5.48 -6.05
CA PHE A 154 7.42 -5.77 -7.29
C PHE A 154 7.81 -4.82 -8.45
N HIS A 155 8.21 -3.59 -8.12
CA HIS A 155 8.58 -2.57 -9.08
C HIS A 155 10.03 -2.67 -9.58
N GLN A 156 10.83 -3.59 -9.06
CA GLN A 156 12.24 -3.75 -9.48
C GLN A 156 12.38 -4.29 -10.92
N THR A 157 11.29 -4.76 -11.51
CA THR A 157 11.26 -5.19 -12.92
C THR A 157 11.13 -4.03 -13.92
N MET A 158 10.94 -2.79 -13.45
CA MET A 158 10.89 -1.61 -14.33
C MET A 158 12.18 -1.46 -15.13
N PRO A 159 12.11 -1.21 -16.45
CA PRO A 159 13.28 -0.93 -17.26
C PRO A 159 13.90 0.46 -16.92
N ALA A 160 15.18 0.61 -17.20
CA ALA A 160 15.94 1.83 -16.84
C ALA A 160 15.28 3.13 -17.36
N TYR A 161 14.76 3.10 -18.57
CA TYR A 161 14.11 4.27 -19.16
C TYR A 161 12.78 4.66 -18.48
N ALA A 162 12.19 3.79 -17.67
CA ALA A 162 10.98 4.07 -16.90
C ALA A 162 11.32 4.56 -15.48
N TYR A 163 12.39 4.05 -14.86
CA TYR A 163 12.73 4.45 -13.50
C TYR A 163 13.70 5.63 -13.40
N MET A 164 14.46 5.95 -14.46
CA MET A 164 15.43 7.05 -14.42
C MET A 164 14.77 8.42 -14.47
N TYR A 165 15.20 9.32 -13.59
CA TYR A 165 14.89 10.73 -13.73
C TYR A 165 15.91 11.41 -14.67
N GLY A 166 15.52 12.48 -15.35
CA GLY A 166 16.38 13.27 -16.23
C GLY A 166 17.37 14.16 -15.45
N LEU A 167 17.95 13.65 -14.38
CA LEU A 167 18.99 14.29 -13.57
C LEU A 167 20.40 13.86 -14.05
N PRO A 168 21.48 14.55 -13.64
CA PRO A 168 22.83 14.05 -13.86
C PRO A 168 22.98 12.62 -13.41
N TYR A 169 23.51 11.75 -14.28
CA TYR A 169 23.58 10.31 -14.07
C TYR A 169 24.30 9.90 -12.77
N GLU A 170 25.31 10.70 -12.38
CA GLU A 170 26.05 10.54 -11.13
C GLU A 170 25.15 10.54 -9.87
N TYR A 171 24.00 11.21 -9.91
CA TYR A 171 23.07 11.21 -8.77
C TYR A 171 22.32 9.88 -8.61
N TYR A 172 22.09 9.20 -9.71
CA TYR A 172 21.65 7.82 -9.66
C TYR A 172 22.74 6.90 -9.08
N GLU A 173 23.96 6.97 -9.60
CA GLU A 173 25.06 6.11 -9.16
C GLU A 173 25.41 6.33 -7.69
N LYS A 174 25.51 7.58 -7.26
CA LYS A 174 26.01 7.96 -5.93
C LYS A 174 24.90 7.93 -4.86
N TYR A 175 23.70 8.45 -5.20
CA TYR A 175 22.61 8.66 -4.26
C TYR A 175 21.40 7.76 -4.52
N ARG A 176 21.46 6.90 -5.55
CA ARG A 176 20.39 5.99 -5.96
C ARG A 176 19.05 6.69 -6.23
N VAL A 177 19.11 7.95 -6.75
CA VAL A 177 17.91 8.73 -7.05
C VAL A 177 17.28 8.21 -8.34
N ARG A 178 16.20 7.45 -8.17
CA ARG A 178 15.37 6.83 -9.22
C ARG A 178 13.94 6.65 -8.75
N ARG A 179 13.04 6.30 -9.65
CA ARG A 179 11.71 5.82 -9.29
C ARG A 179 11.80 4.43 -8.65
N TYR A 180 11.15 4.24 -7.51
CA TYR A 180 11.01 2.96 -6.82
C TYR A 180 9.57 2.47 -6.79
N GLY A 181 8.60 3.38 -6.63
CA GLY A 181 7.20 3.05 -6.42
C GLY A 181 6.87 2.64 -4.99
N ALA A 182 5.62 2.28 -4.76
CA ALA A 182 5.13 1.69 -3.51
C ALA A 182 3.83 0.90 -3.76
N HIS A 183 3.25 0.30 -2.73
CA HIS A 183 2.10 -0.60 -2.80
C HIS A 183 2.34 -1.83 -3.71
N GLY A 184 3.59 -2.21 -3.94
CA GLY A 184 3.95 -3.32 -4.83
C GLY A 184 3.26 -4.62 -4.46
N THR A 185 3.19 -4.92 -3.17
CA THR A 185 2.49 -6.09 -2.63
C THR A 185 1.01 -6.12 -3.05
N SER A 186 0.31 -4.98 -2.93
CA SER A 186 -1.08 -4.84 -3.38
C SER A 186 -1.20 -4.96 -4.90
N HIS A 187 -0.36 -4.26 -5.67
CA HIS A 187 -0.38 -4.31 -7.14
C HIS A 187 -0.17 -5.73 -7.67
N GLN A 188 0.78 -6.46 -7.11
CA GLN A 188 1.06 -7.86 -7.47
C GLN A 188 -0.13 -8.75 -7.17
N PHE A 189 -0.70 -8.65 -5.97
CA PHE A 189 -1.83 -9.45 -5.53
C PHE A 189 -3.05 -9.24 -6.43
N VAL A 190 -3.50 -8.00 -6.57
CA VAL A 190 -4.73 -7.71 -7.32
C VAL A 190 -4.58 -7.99 -8.81
N ALA A 191 -3.38 -7.88 -9.38
CA ALA A 191 -3.11 -8.26 -10.76
C ALA A 191 -3.31 -9.76 -10.99
N GLY A 192 -2.81 -10.60 -10.08
CA GLY A 192 -2.97 -12.05 -10.14
C GLY A 192 -4.43 -12.48 -10.00
N VAL A 193 -5.11 -11.97 -8.97
CA VAL A 193 -6.53 -12.26 -8.74
C VAL A 193 -7.40 -11.76 -9.88
N GLY A 194 -7.20 -10.53 -10.32
CA GLY A 194 -7.98 -9.92 -11.39
C GLY A 194 -7.76 -10.59 -12.75
N ALA A 195 -6.54 -11.00 -13.09
CA ALA A 195 -6.27 -11.76 -14.30
C ALA A 195 -7.04 -13.08 -14.29
N LYS A 196 -6.99 -13.83 -13.18
CA LYS A 196 -7.74 -15.08 -13.01
C LYS A 196 -9.26 -14.85 -13.13
N LEU A 197 -9.79 -13.82 -12.49
CA LEU A 197 -11.21 -13.47 -12.55
C LEU A 197 -11.66 -13.07 -13.97
N ALA A 198 -10.82 -12.35 -14.71
CA ALA A 198 -11.08 -11.94 -16.08
C ALA A 198 -10.82 -13.04 -17.12
N GLY A 199 -10.33 -14.22 -16.71
CA GLY A 199 -9.96 -15.31 -17.62
C GLY A 199 -8.73 -15.01 -18.48
N LEU A 200 -7.81 -14.18 -17.99
CA LEU A 200 -6.58 -13.79 -18.69
C LEU A 200 -5.37 -14.58 -18.17
N ASP A 201 -4.44 -14.89 -19.08
CA ASP A 201 -3.11 -15.33 -18.68
C ASP A 201 -2.27 -14.10 -18.30
N ILE A 202 -1.89 -14.00 -17.02
CA ILE A 202 -1.08 -12.89 -16.50
C ILE A 202 0.25 -12.75 -17.23
N ASN A 203 0.82 -13.86 -17.72
CA ASN A 203 2.09 -13.88 -18.44
C ASN A 203 1.97 -13.43 -19.91
N ASN A 204 0.75 -13.19 -20.38
CA ASN A 204 0.48 -12.72 -21.74
C ASN A 204 -0.61 -11.65 -21.74
N SER A 205 -0.54 -10.70 -20.81
CA SER A 205 -1.54 -9.63 -20.67
C SER A 205 -0.92 -8.30 -20.26
N LYS A 206 -1.68 -7.24 -20.48
CA LYS A 206 -1.38 -5.85 -20.13
C LYS A 206 -2.42 -5.39 -19.13
N ILE A 207 -2.00 -5.20 -17.88
CA ILE A 207 -2.88 -4.90 -16.76
C ILE A 207 -2.49 -3.56 -16.16
N ILE A 208 -3.47 -2.73 -15.83
CA ILE A 208 -3.27 -1.52 -15.05
C ILE A 208 -4.00 -1.69 -13.72
N THR A 209 -3.29 -1.55 -12.62
CA THR A 209 -3.86 -1.64 -11.27
C THR A 209 -3.89 -0.27 -10.61
N CYS A 210 -5.03 0.12 -10.05
CA CYS A 210 -5.27 1.39 -9.40
C CYS A 210 -5.52 1.15 -7.91
N HIS A 211 -4.48 1.23 -7.09
CA HIS A 211 -4.60 1.21 -5.62
C HIS A 211 -4.94 2.62 -5.16
N LEU A 212 -6.21 2.84 -4.79
CA LEU A 212 -6.75 4.16 -4.46
C LEU A 212 -7.21 4.19 -3.01
N GLY A 213 -6.43 4.85 -2.16
CA GLY A 213 -6.68 5.01 -0.73
C GLY A 213 -6.25 6.39 -0.23
N ALA A 214 -5.94 6.53 1.06
CA ALA A 214 -5.32 7.74 1.61
C ALA A 214 -3.95 8.02 0.97
N GLY A 215 -3.16 6.94 0.68
CA GLY A 215 -2.11 6.90 -0.33
C GLY A 215 -2.68 6.27 -1.61
N SER A 216 -2.25 6.73 -2.77
CA SER A 216 -2.77 6.24 -4.06
C SER A 216 -1.65 6.05 -5.06
N SER A 217 -1.66 4.93 -5.76
CA SER A 217 -0.73 4.63 -6.85
C SER A 217 -1.40 3.86 -7.98
N ILE A 218 -0.84 3.97 -9.17
CA ILE A 218 -1.24 3.22 -10.36
C ILE A 218 -0.01 2.52 -10.89
N CYS A 219 -0.15 1.26 -11.25
CA CYS A 219 0.94 0.44 -11.77
C CYS A 219 0.58 -0.13 -13.14
N ALA A 220 1.52 -0.05 -14.08
CA ALA A 220 1.48 -0.69 -15.38
C ALA A 220 2.18 -2.04 -15.29
N ILE A 221 1.47 -3.11 -15.66
CA ILE A 221 1.95 -4.49 -15.55
C ILE A 221 1.83 -5.13 -16.93
N GLN A 222 2.94 -5.63 -17.44
CA GLN A 222 2.98 -6.35 -18.71
C GLN A 222 3.62 -7.72 -18.50
N ASN A 223 2.91 -8.76 -18.88
CA ASN A 223 3.36 -10.15 -18.76
C ASN A 223 3.77 -10.51 -17.31
N GLY A 224 2.96 -10.10 -16.34
CA GLY A 224 3.17 -10.34 -14.91
C GLY A 224 4.25 -9.47 -14.24
N LYS A 225 4.89 -8.55 -14.97
CA LYS A 225 5.98 -7.71 -14.48
C LYS A 225 5.58 -6.24 -14.48
N CYS A 226 5.92 -5.51 -13.41
CA CYS A 226 5.79 -4.06 -13.38
C CYS A 226 6.71 -3.44 -14.44
N VAL A 227 6.14 -2.59 -15.31
CA VAL A 227 6.90 -1.83 -16.32
C VAL A 227 6.93 -0.34 -16.05
N ASP A 228 5.98 0.17 -15.24
CA ASP A 228 5.97 1.56 -14.73
C ASP A 228 5.02 1.67 -13.53
N THR A 229 5.22 2.70 -12.70
CA THR A 229 4.32 3.00 -11.57
C THR A 229 4.30 4.50 -11.28
N SER A 230 3.22 5.00 -10.70
CA SER A 230 3.01 6.44 -10.52
C SER A 230 3.75 7.06 -9.34
N MET A 231 4.03 6.29 -8.26
CA MET A 231 4.88 6.78 -7.18
C MET A 231 6.34 6.75 -7.60
N GLY A 232 7.12 7.72 -7.14
CA GLY A 232 8.48 7.98 -7.59
C GLY A 232 9.57 7.49 -6.65
N PHE A 233 10.54 8.35 -6.42
CA PHE A 233 11.62 8.16 -5.44
C PHE A 233 11.05 7.95 -4.03
N THR A 234 9.99 8.68 -3.71
CA THR A 234 9.19 8.54 -2.49
C THR A 234 7.71 8.33 -2.84
N PRO A 235 6.86 7.93 -1.89
CA PRO A 235 5.42 7.81 -2.11
C PRO A 235 4.68 9.14 -2.28
N LEU A 236 5.35 10.21 -2.72
CA LEU A 236 4.80 11.55 -2.91
C LEU A 236 4.32 11.79 -4.36
N GLU A 237 5.10 11.34 -5.35
CA GLU A 237 4.84 11.52 -6.78
C GLU A 237 3.59 10.77 -7.22
N GLY A 238 2.96 11.20 -8.30
CA GLY A 238 1.77 10.60 -8.89
C GLY A 238 0.54 11.49 -8.81
N MET A 239 -0.62 10.92 -8.51
CA MET A 239 -1.86 11.67 -8.33
C MET A 239 -1.90 12.37 -6.97
N ILE A 240 -2.75 13.38 -6.81
CA ILE A 240 -3.01 13.95 -5.49
C ILE A 240 -3.57 12.87 -4.56
N MET A 241 -3.25 12.96 -3.26
CA MET A 241 -3.69 11.99 -2.26
C MET A 241 -4.34 12.72 -1.07
N GLY A 242 -4.67 12.04 -0.01
CA GLY A 242 -5.32 12.67 1.15
C GLY A 242 -4.62 13.94 1.64
N THR A 243 -3.29 13.88 1.84
CA THR A 243 -2.47 15.02 2.30
C THR A 243 -1.25 15.30 1.43
N ARG A 244 -0.99 14.47 0.40
CA ARG A 244 0.20 14.56 -0.47
C ARG A 244 -0.13 15.27 -1.77
N VAL A 245 0.83 16.11 -2.23
CA VAL A 245 0.64 16.98 -3.39
C VAL A 245 0.53 16.24 -4.73
N GLY A 246 1.14 15.06 -4.87
CA GLY A 246 1.30 14.37 -6.16
C GLY A 246 2.30 15.08 -7.08
N ASN A 247 2.08 14.98 -8.39
CA ASN A 247 2.95 15.61 -9.39
C ASN A 247 2.89 17.14 -9.31
N ILE A 248 4.05 17.76 -9.21
CA ILE A 248 4.26 19.21 -9.17
C ILE A 248 5.53 19.57 -9.93
N ASP A 249 5.57 20.76 -10.49
CA ASP A 249 6.81 21.33 -11.05
C ASP A 249 7.82 21.58 -9.92
N ALA A 250 9.05 21.06 -10.07
CA ALA A 250 10.11 21.24 -9.09
C ALA A 250 10.42 22.73 -8.82
N ASN A 251 10.36 23.58 -9.84
CA ASN A 251 10.57 25.03 -9.68
C ASN A 251 9.44 25.70 -8.91
N ALA A 252 8.21 25.16 -8.95
CA ALA A 252 7.12 25.67 -8.10
C ALA A 252 7.41 25.41 -6.62
N VAL A 253 8.02 24.24 -6.29
CA VAL A 253 8.45 23.92 -4.94
C VAL A 253 9.51 24.88 -4.44
N LEU A 254 10.59 25.07 -5.21
CA LEU A 254 11.68 26.01 -4.89
C LEU A 254 11.19 27.47 -4.77
N TYR A 255 10.24 27.87 -5.63
CA TYR A 255 9.63 29.19 -5.56
C TYR A 255 8.87 29.38 -4.25
N LEU A 256 8.05 28.39 -3.84
CA LEU A 256 7.29 28.46 -2.61
C LEU A 256 8.20 28.43 -1.37
N GLU A 257 9.23 27.60 -1.36
CA GLU A 257 10.24 27.55 -0.29
C GLU A 257 10.82 28.93 -0.04
N LYS A 258 11.27 29.60 -1.12
CA LYS A 258 11.77 30.98 -1.03
C LYS A 258 10.73 32.01 -0.61
N LYS A 259 9.48 31.89 -1.11
CA LYS A 259 8.40 32.85 -0.79
C LYS A 259 7.90 32.76 0.64
N LEU A 260 7.83 31.53 1.16
CA LEU A 260 7.35 31.24 2.53
C LEU A 260 8.49 31.40 3.56
N GLY A 261 9.75 31.40 3.12
CA GLY A 261 10.91 31.45 4.01
C GLY A 261 11.05 30.17 4.87
N VAL A 262 10.60 29.04 4.32
CA VAL A 262 10.66 27.73 4.98
C VAL A 262 11.91 26.96 4.58
N ASN A 263 12.39 26.09 5.46
CA ASN A 263 13.50 25.19 5.16
C ASN A 263 13.02 23.93 4.41
N PRO A 264 13.92 23.06 3.88
CA PRO A 264 13.55 21.85 3.15
C PRO A 264 12.66 20.88 3.95
N ASP A 265 12.86 20.74 5.27
CA ASP A 265 12.06 19.85 6.11
C ASP A 265 10.62 20.37 6.27
N GLU A 266 10.48 21.67 6.46
CA GLU A 266 9.18 22.35 6.52
C GLU A 266 8.45 22.24 5.17
N MET A 267 9.17 22.39 4.04
CA MET A 267 8.60 22.21 2.71
C MET A 267 8.18 20.75 2.50
N THR A 268 9.00 19.78 2.90
CA THR A 268 8.66 18.35 2.87
C THR A 268 7.37 18.08 3.68
N ASN A 269 7.22 18.71 4.84
CA ASN A 269 5.99 18.59 5.63
C ASN A 269 4.77 19.21 4.91
N ILE A 270 4.93 20.35 4.22
CA ILE A 270 3.85 20.96 3.41
C ILE A 270 3.41 19.98 2.30
N LEU A 271 4.35 19.45 1.54
CA LEU A 271 4.08 18.58 0.40
C LEU A 271 3.44 17.25 0.80
N ASN A 272 3.82 16.69 1.95
CA ASN A 272 3.36 15.38 2.41
C ASN A 272 2.12 15.42 3.32
N ARG A 273 1.94 16.49 4.12
CA ARG A 273 0.96 16.51 5.21
C ARG A 273 -0.07 17.64 5.13
N LYS A 274 0.16 18.67 4.29
CA LYS A 274 -0.72 19.86 4.21
C LYS A 274 -1.27 20.09 2.80
N SER A 275 -1.02 19.20 1.87
CA SER A 275 -1.38 19.28 0.46
C SER A 275 -2.51 18.32 0.09
N GLY A 276 -2.62 17.93 -1.16
CA GLY A 276 -3.59 16.95 -1.64
C GLY A 276 -5.04 17.36 -1.42
N PHE A 277 -5.87 16.39 -1.00
CA PHE A 277 -7.30 16.62 -0.71
C PHE A 277 -7.45 17.70 0.38
N LEU A 278 -6.70 17.59 1.47
CA LEU A 278 -6.70 18.55 2.56
C LEU A 278 -6.34 19.95 2.05
N GLY A 279 -5.25 20.07 1.29
CA GLY A 279 -4.76 21.35 0.79
C GLY A 279 -5.75 22.05 -0.14
N ILE A 280 -6.39 21.33 -1.06
CA ILE A 280 -7.37 21.89 -1.99
C ILE A 280 -8.70 22.15 -1.31
N SER A 281 -9.21 21.21 -0.51
CA SER A 281 -10.49 21.36 0.19
C SER A 281 -10.43 22.40 1.30
N THR A 282 -9.25 22.54 1.93
CA THR A 282 -9.02 23.35 3.15
C THR A 282 -9.83 22.87 4.37
N LYS A 283 -10.37 21.63 4.32
CA LYS A 283 -11.31 21.12 5.35
C LYS A 283 -10.89 19.75 5.88
N THR A 284 -10.72 18.78 4.99
CA THR A 284 -10.45 17.40 5.39
C THR A 284 -9.62 16.66 4.33
N SER A 285 -8.92 15.63 4.76
CA SER A 285 -8.24 14.65 3.90
C SER A 285 -9.06 13.35 3.70
N ASP A 286 -10.15 13.17 4.44
CA ASP A 286 -11.01 11.98 4.35
C ASP A 286 -11.92 12.06 3.11
N ALA A 287 -11.80 11.07 2.23
CA ALA A 287 -12.57 11.02 0.99
C ALA A 287 -14.09 10.89 1.22
N ARG A 288 -14.51 10.28 2.33
CA ARG A 288 -15.94 10.13 2.70
C ARG A 288 -16.54 11.45 3.09
N GLU A 289 -15.86 12.21 3.97
CA GLU A 289 -16.29 13.57 4.36
C GLU A 289 -16.29 14.51 3.15
N LEU A 290 -15.30 14.37 2.25
CA LEU A 290 -15.26 15.12 0.99
C LEU A 290 -16.42 14.79 0.06
N ASP A 291 -16.85 13.51 -0.01
CA ASP A 291 -18.02 13.12 -0.84
C ASP A 291 -19.29 13.76 -0.28
N GLU A 292 -19.47 13.79 1.05
CA GLU A 292 -20.58 14.49 1.70
C GLU A 292 -20.56 16.00 1.40
N LEU A 293 -19.40 16.65 1.56
CA LEU A 293 -19.23 18.08 1.25
C LEU A 293 -19.53 18.37 -0.23
N ALA A 294 -19.06 17.53 -1.14
CA ALA A 294 -19.29 17.69 -2.58
C ALA A 294 -20.77 17.52 -2.94
N ASN A 295 -21.48 16.56 -2.33
CA ASN A 295 -22.91 16.35 -2.50
C ASN A 295 -23.72 17.53 -1.96
N ASN A 296 -23.26 18.16 -0.87
CA ASN A 296 -23.83 19.37 -0.28
C ASN A 296 -23.44 20.66 -1.02
N GLY A 297 -22.78 20.55 -2.17
CA GLY A 297 -22.52 21.67 -3.06
C GLY A 297 -21.17 22.35 -2.91
N ASP A 298 -20.31 21.94 -1.96
CA ASP A 298 -18.99 22.56 -1.73
C ASP A 298 -18.13 22.55 -3.01
N PRO A 299 -17.72 23.73 -3.53
CA PRO A 299 -16.99 23.81 -4.79
C PRO A 299 -15.56 23.27 -4.70
N LYS A 300 -14.90 23.40 -3.53
CA LYS A 300 -13.53 22.90 -3.34
C LYS A 300 -13.52 21.37 -3.23
N ALA A 301 -14.47 20.77 -2.51
CA ALA A 301 -14.63 19.33 -2.47
C ALA A 301 -14.92 18.73 -3.86
N LYS A 302 -15.79 19.38 -4.65
CA LYS A 302 -16.01 19.02 -6.06
C LYS A 302 -14.74 19.12 -6.89
N LEU A 303 -13.92 20.16 -6.66
CA LEU A 303 -12.63 20.34 -7.36
C LEU A 303 -11.65 19.22 -7.00
N VAL A 304 -11.58 18.80 -5.72
CA VAL A 304 -10.73 17.66 -5.30
C VAL A 304 -11.05 16.42 -6.12
N PHE A 305 -12.33 16.00 -6.20
CA PHE A 305 -12.71 14.82 -6.95
C PHE A 305 -12.47 14.97 -8.46
N LYS A 306 -12.70 16.15 -9.03
CA LYS A 306 -12.39 16.39 -10.45
C LYS A 306 -10.88 16.25 -10.72
N LYS A 307 -10.04 16.85 -9.87
CA LYS A 307 -8.58 16.77 -9.98
C LYS A 307 -8.09 15.34 -9.81
N TYR A 308 -8.57 14.64 -8.79
CA TYR A 308 -8.19 13.25 -8.51
C TYR A 308 -8.57 12.32 -9.67
N THR A 309 -9.83 12.40 -10.15
CA THR A 309 -10.29 11.66 -11.31
C THR A 309 -9.43 11.94 -12.55
N TYR A 310 -9.10 13.21 -12.79
CA TYR A 310 -8.29 13.61 -13.93
C TYR A 310 -6.86 13.05 -13.84
N ASP A 311 -6.26 13.05 -12.65
CA ASP A 311 -4.93 12.47 -12.45
C ASP A 311 -4.92 10.95 -12.70
N ILE A 312 -5.97 10.24 -12.24
CA ILE A 312 -6.13 8.80 -12.48
C ILE A 312 -6.22 8.53 -13.99
N ILE A 313 -7.09 9.26 -14.71
CA ILE A 313 -7.25 9.12 -16.15
C ILE A 313 -5.93 9.36 -16.89
N LYS A 314 -5.18 10.40 -16.51
CA LYS A 314 -3.88 10.70 -17.14
C LYS A 314 -2.86 9.58 -16.92
N ASN A 315 -2.76 9.05 -15.71
CA ASN A 315 -1.82 7.96 -15.42
C ASN A 315 -2.21 6.69 -16.19
N ILE A 316 -3.49 6.29 -16.16
CA ILE A 316 -3.98 5.15 -16.95
C ILE A 316 -3.69 5.37 -18.43
N GLY A 317 -4.04 6.53 -18.99
CA GLY A 317 -3.81 6.86 -20.41
C GLY A 317 -2.34 6.81 -20.81
N SER A 318 -1.43 7.31 -19.97
CA SER A 318 0.01 7.24 -20.22
C SER A 318 0.52 5.80 -20.25
N TYR A 319 0.02 4.94 -19.35
CA TYR A 319 0.40 3.53 -19.27
C TYR A 319 -0.19 2.69 -20.41
N ILE A 320 -1.41 3.01 -20.85
CA ILE A 320 -1.98 2.40 -22.06
C ILE A 320 -1.08 2.70 -23.27
N ALA A 321 -0.61 3.94 -23.41
CA ALA A 321 0.31 4.31 -24.48
C ALA A 321 1.68 3.63 -24.33
N ALA A 322 2.26 3.61 -23.11
CA ALA A 322 3.55 3.01 -22.86
C ALA A 322 3.56 1.49 -23.13
N MET A 323 2.48 0.78 -22.80
CA MET A 323 2.33 -0.65 -23.04
C MET A 323 1.79 -0.98 -24.44
N ASN A 324 1.40 0.03 -25.24
CA ASN A 324 0.69 -0.15 -26.51
C ASN A 324 -0.59 -0.99 -26.35
N GLY A 325 -1.47 -0.57 -25.43
CA GLY A 325 -2.75 -1.20 -25.15
C GLY A 325 -2.95 -1.60 -23.69
N VAL A 326 -4.12 -2.12 -23.37
CA VAL A 326 -4.51 -2.66 -22.07
C VAL A 326 -5.60 -3.71 -22.25
N ASP A 327 -5.53 -4.79 -21.45
CA ASP A 327 -6.54 -5.86 -21.44
C ASP A 327 -7.45 -5.73 -20.22
N LEU A 328 -6.90 -5.29 -19.06
CA LEU A 328 -7.62 -5.22 -17.80
C LEU A 328 -7.20 -3.98 -16.99
N ILE A 329 -8.21 -3.27 -16.45
CA ILE A 329 -8.01 -2.18 -15.47
C ILE A 329 -8.61 -2.61 -14.15
N ILE A 330 -7.83 -2.58 -13.07
CA ILE A 330 -8.26 -3.04 -11.74
C ILE A 330 -8.31 -1.87 -10.77
N PHE A 331 -9.40 -1.77 -10.01
CA PHE A 331 -9.55 -0.85 -8.89
C PHE A 331 -9.46 -1.60 -7.57
N THR A 332 -8.73 -1.03 -6.61
CA THR A 332 -8.55 -1.56 -5.27
C THR A 332 -8.24 -0.43 -4.28
N GLY A 333 -8.13 -0.77 -2.99
CA GLY A 333 -7.93 0.19 -1.93
C GLY A 333 -9.21 0.93 -1.54
N GLY A 334 -9.24 1.54 -0.37
CA GLY A 334 -10.49 2.03 0.24
C GLY A 334 -11.33 2.95 -0.64
N ILE A 335 -10.72 3.87 -1.40
CA ILE A 335 -11.45 4.73 -2.36
C ILE A 335 -11.83 3.95 -3.62
N GLY A 336 -10.91 3.13 -4.13
CA GLY A 336 -11.14 2.31 -5.32
C GLY A 336 -12.27 1.30 -5.12
N GLU A 337 -12.35 0.69 -3.95
CA GLU A 337 -13.35 -0.31 -3.61
C GLU A 337 -14.73 0.29 -3.31
N HIS A 338 -14.79 1.44 -2.64
CA HIS A 338 -16.06 1.97 -2.13
C HIS A 338 -16.65 3.12 -2.96
N ASN A 339 -15.94 3.64 -3.99
CA ASN A 339 -16.44 4.76 -4.78
C ASN A 339 -16.78 4.37 -6.23
N SER A 340 -17.94 3.77 -6.44
CA SER A 340 -18.44 3.37 -7.77
C SER A 340 -18.58 4.53 -8.74
N ARG A 341 -18.91 5.73 -8.26
CA ARG A 341 -18.99 6.95 -9.09
C ARG A 341 -17.62 7.34 -9.65
N LEU A 342 -16.55 7.21 -8.84
CA LEU A 342 -15.20 7.48 -9.30
C LEU A 342 -14.80 6.47 -10.38
N ARG A 343 -14.99 5.15 -10.12
CA ARG A 343 -14.68 4.10 -11.09
C ARG A 343 -15.38 4.33 -12.41
N ARG A 344 -16.69 4.58 -12.38
CA ARG A 344 -17.48 4.91 -13.55
C ARG A 344 -16.89 6.10 -14.34
N ARG A 345 -16.65 7.24 -13.68
CA ARG A 345 -16.10 8.45 -14.31
C ARG A 345 -14.75 8.21 -14.96
N VAL A 346 -13.90 7.40 -14.34
CA VAL A 346 -12.61 7.02 -14.90
C VAL A 346 -12.79 6.15 -16.13
N LEU A 347 -13.58 5.07 -16.04
CA LEU A 347 -13.75 4.08 -17.10
C LEU A 347 -14.45 4.65 -18.34
N GLU A 348 -15.45 5.53 -18.18
CA GLU A 348 -16.15 6.18 -19.28
C GLU A 348 -15.20 6.96 -20.21
N ASN A 349 -14.06 7.44 -19.72
CA ASN A 349 -13.03 8.11 -20.53
C ASN A 349 -12.27 7.16 -21.46
N PHE A 350 -12.40 5.86 -21.28
CA PHE A 350 -11.72 4.83 -22.11
C PHE A 350 -12.69 4.11 -23.06
N SER A 351 -13.90 4.64 -23.27
CA SER A 351 -14.88 4.11 -24.22
C SER A 351 -14.34 4.00 -25.66
N PHE A 352 -13.40 4.87 -26.04
CA PHE A 352 -12.73 4.82 -27.35
C PHE A 352 -11.89 3.54 -27.56
N LEU A 353 -11.54 2.81 -26.50
CA LEU A 353 -10.88 1.50 -26.56
C LEU A 353 -11.89 0.34 -26.66
N GLY A 354 -13.18 0.64 -26.72
CA GLY A 354 -14.23 -0.36 -26.67
C GLY A 354 -14.53 -0.87 -25.25
N LEU A 355 -14.09 -0.12 -24.22
CA LEU A 355 -14.46 -0.39 -22.83
C LEU A 355 -15.94 0.02 -22.61
N LYS A 356 -16.72 -0.88 -22.04
CA LYS A 356 -18.13 -0.68 -21.70
C LYS A 356 -18.38 -0.99 -20.25
N VAL A 357 -18.78 0.01 -19.48
CA VAL A 357 -19.07 -0.14 -18.04
C VAL A 357 -20.39 -0.88 -17.86
N ASP A 358 -20.38 -1.89 -16.99
CA ASP A 358 -21.60 -2.46 -16.45
C ASP A 358 -21.99 -1.67 -15.18
N TYR A 359 -23.06 -0.88 -15.30
CA TYR A 359 -23.48 0.03 -14.23
C TYR A 359 -24.07 -0.69 -13.02
N GLU A 360 -24.63 -1.88 -13.22
CA GLU A 360 -25.18 -2.71 -12.13
C GLU A 360 -24.05 -3.40 -11.39
N ALA A 361 -23.11 -4.04 -12.11
CA ALA A 361 -21.95 -4.67 -11.50
C ALA A 361 -20.99 -3.67 -10.84
N ASN A 362 -20.89 -2.45 -11.38
CA ASN A 362 -19.99 -1.43 -10.83
C ASN A 362 -20.37 -0.91 -9.43
N VAL A 363 -21.58 -1.21 -8.90
CA VAL A 363 -21.95 -0.83 -7.53
C VAL A 363 -21.40 -1.80 -6.47
N ALA A 364 -20.82 -2.94 -6.87
CA ALA A 364 -20.18 -3.90 -5.98
C ALA A 364 -19.13 -3.23 -5.07
N PHE A 365 -19.04 -3.70 -3.84
CA PHE A 365 -17.99 -3.36 -2.89
C PHE A 365 -17.79 -4.51 -1.89
N GLY A 366 -16.55 -4.64 -1.38
CA GLY A 366 -16.22 -5.70 -0.43
C GLY A 366 -16.16 -7.11 -1.02
N GLU A 367 -16.27 -7.24 -2.33
CA GLU A 367 -16.17 -8.49 -3.07
C GLU A 367 -15.52 -8.25 -4.44
N ASP A 368 -14.86 -9.29 -4.96
CA ASP A 368 -14.23 -9.24 -6.26
C ASP A 368 -15.28 -9.34 -7.38
N ALA A 369 -15.23 -8.42 -8.34
CA ALA A 369 -16.21 -8.37 -9.42
C ALA A 369 -15.63 -7.83 -10.73
N ILE A 370 -16.06 -8.39 -11.88
CA ILE A 370 -15.90 -7.73 -13.18
C ILE A 370 -16.96 -6.64 -13.27
N ILE A 371 -16.55 -5.43 -13.61
CA ILE A 371 -17.40 -4.22 -13.64
C ILE A 371 -17.59 -3.66 -15.05
N THR A 372 -17.38 -4.52 -16.06
CA THR A 372 -17.63 -4.24 -17.49
C THR A 372 -18.57 -5.28 -18.08
N THR A 373 -19.28 -4.90 -19.13
CA THR A 373 -20.17 -5.81 -19.87
C THR A 373 -19.37 -6.95 -20.54
N GLU A 374 -20.04 -8.06 -20.88
CA GLU A 374 -19.40 -9.21 -21.51
C GLU A 374 -18.74 -8.85 -22.85
N ASP A 375 -19.36 -7.97 -23.64
CA ASP A 375 -18.91 -7.51 -24.94
C ASP A 375 -17.87 -6.36 -24.86
N SER A 376 -17.44 -5.97 -23.68
CA SER A 376 -16.37 -5.00 -23.49
C SER A 376 -15.04 -5.57 -23.98
N LYS A 377 -14.35 -4.81 -24.85
CA LYS A 377 -13.03 -5.21 -25.40
C LYS A 377 -11.93 -5.13 -24.34
N VAL A 378 -11.95 -4.09 -23.51
CA VAL A 378 -11.08 -3.95 -22.34
C VAL A 378 -11.91 -4.28 -21.12
N LYS A 379 -11.43 -5.19 -20.27
CA LYS A 379 -12.11 -5.53 -19.04
C LYS A 379 -11.75 -4.53 -17.92
N ALA A 380 -12.65 -4.36 -16.97
CA ALA A 380 -12.32 -3.71 -15.70
C ALA A 380 -12.85 -4.54 -14.54
N ALA A 381 -12.12 -4.53 -13.43
CA ALA A 381 -12.46 -5.29 -12.24
C ALA A 381 -12.33 -4.43 -10.98
N LEU A 382 -13.12 -4.78 -9.98
CA LEU A 382 -12.93 -4.44 -8.58
C LEU A 382 -12.31 -5.66 -7.91
N ILE A 383 -11.18 -5.50 -7.23
CA ILE A 383 -10.52 -6.56 -6.47
C ILE A 383 -10.18 -6.02 -5.09
N CYS A 384 -10.61 -6.73 -4.06
CA CYS A 384 -10.29 -6.41 -2.67
C CYS A 384 -8.83 -6.79 -2.38
N THR A 385 -8.00 -5.83 -2.00
CA THR A 385 -6.59 -6.13 -1.69
C THR A 385 -6.45 -6.87 -0.36
N ASN A 386 -5.44 -7.75 -0.28
CA ASN A 386 -5.08 -8.48 0.93
C ASN A 386 -3.55 -8.56 1.02
N GLU A 387 -2.93 -7.47 1.45
CA GLU A 387 -1.47 -7.36 1.56
C GLU A 387 -0.92 -8.29 2.64
N GLU A 388 -1.67 -8.47 3.73
CA GLU A 388 -1.28 -9.34 4.82
C GLU A 388 -1.18 -10.81 4.37
N LEU A 389 -2.05 -11.25 3.48
CA LEU A 389 -1.99 -12.59 2.90
C LEU A 389 -0.73 -12.79 2.04
N VAL A 390 -0.35 -11.79 1.25
CA VAL A 390 0.90 -11.87 0.44
C VAL A 390 2.11 -12.00 1.37
N ILE A 391 2.18 -11.18 2.41
CA ILE A 391 3.26 -11.24 3.39
C ILE A 391 3.30 -12.62 4.07
N ALA A 392 2.14 -13.16 4.44
CA ALA A 392 2.05 -14.49 5.06
C ALA A 392 2.50 -15.61 4.12
N ARG A 393 2.11 -15.57 2.83
CA ARG A 393 2.56 -16.53 1.80
C ARG A 393 4.07 -16.51 1.63
N ASP A 394 4.64 -15.32 1.42
CA ASP A 394 6.08 -15.16 1.25
C ASP A 394 6.83 -15.64 2.50
N THR A 395 6.29 -15.31 3.69
CA THR A 395 6.86 -15.76 4.97
C THR A 395 6.85 -17.29 5.07
N MET A 396 5.72 -17.94 4.75
CA MET A 396 5.61 -19.39 4.78
C MET A 396 6.62 -20.05 3.85
N HIS A 397 6.72 -19.60 2.59
CA HIS A 397 7.63 -20.17 1.61
C HIS A 397 9.08 -20.06 2.05
N LEU A 398 9.53 -18.86 2.42
CA LEU A 398 10.92 -18.62 2.83
C LEU A 398 11.33 -19.37 4.10
N VAL A 399 10.39 -19.54 5.04
CA VAL A 399 10.66 -20.31 6.26
C VAL A 399 10.77 -21.81 5.95
N LEU A 400 9.89 -22.36 5.10
CA LEU A 400 9.94 -23.77 4.70
C LEU A 400 11.19 -24.08 3.88
N GLU A 401 11.54 -23.24 2.90
CA GLU A 401 12.75 -23.39 2.09
C GLU A 401 14.04 -23.35 2.93
N ASN A 402 14.06 -22.61 4.04
CA ASN A 402 15.24 -22.52 4.91
C ASN A 402 15.34 -23.68 5.93
N GLN A 403 14.32 -24.54 6.03
CA GLN A 403 14.30 -25.73 6.89
C GLN A 403 14.75 -27.00 6.14
N GLU A 404 14.76 -26.96 4.79
CA GLU A 404 15.30 -28.01 3.91
C GLU A 404 16.82 -27.86 3.71
#